data_1a926db5cbf6d7b934103e504d65ce66
#
_entry.id   1a926db5cbf6d7b934103e504d65ce66
#
_cell.length_a   1.000
_cell.length_b   1.000
_cell.length_c   1.000
_cell.angle_alpha   90.00
_cell.angle_beta   90.00
_cell.angle_gamma   90.00
#
_symmetry.space_group_name_H-M   'P 1'
#
loop_
_entity.id
_entity.type
_entity.pdbx_description
1 polymer ?
#
loop_
_entity_poly.entity_id
_entity_poly.type
_entity_poly.pdbx_seq_one_letter_code
_entity_poly.pdbx_strand_id
1 'polypeptide(L)' 'MPQPDLMRAYMWYVLSAIGGDPDAAISQDEVVKKMTQAQIEKAHELIDDYRVWMYPFR' A
#
# COMPACT_ATOMS: atom_id res chain seq x y z
N MET A 1 -5.91 -21.88 0.21
CA MET A 1 -5.79 -20.46 0.44
C MET A 1 -6.36 -19.67 -0.71
N PRO A 2 -7.18 -18.74 -0.42
CA PRO A 2 -7.73 -17.92 -1.48
C PRO A 2 -6.65 -17.04 -2.13
N GLN A 3 -7.10 -16.14 -2.91
CA GLN A 3 -6.23 -15.29 -3.69
C GLN A 3 -5.30 -14.45 -2.81
N PRO A 4 -4.14 -14.12 -3.34
CA PRO A 4 -3.27 -13.19 -2.61
C PRO A 4 -3.97 -11.85 -2.45
N ASP A 5 -3.74 -11.24 -1.31
CA ASP A 5 -4.34 -9.96 -1.01
C ASP A 5 -3.43 -8.87 -1.56
N LEU A 6 -3.66 -8.49 -2.81
CA LEU A 6 -2.83 -7.50 -3.48
C LEU A 6 -2.95 -6.15 -2.81
N MET A 7 -4.13 -5.81 -2.30
CA MET A 7 -4.31 -4.52 -1.64
C MET A 7 -3.50 -4.43 -0.38
N ARG A 8 -3.49 -5.50 0.42
CA ARG A 8 -2.71 -5.51 1.65
C ARG A 8 -1.21 -5.45 1.34
N ALA A 9 -0.78 -6.21 0.34
CA ALA A 9 0.63 -6.18 -0.06
C ALA A 9 1.03 -4.77 -0.50
N TYR A 10 0.18 -4.13 -1.29
CA TYR A 10 0.42 -2.78 -1.74
C TYR A 10 0.55 -1.82 -0.57
N MET A 11 -0.37 -1.93 0.40
CA MET A 11 -0.32 -1.08 1.58
C MET A 11 0.99 -1.23 2.33
N TRP A 12 1.41 -2.46 2.54
CA TRP A 12 2.67 -2.72 3.24
C TRP A 12 3.86 -2.14 2.51
N TYR A 13 3.89 -2.30 1.19
CA TYR A 13 5.00 -1.77 0.41
C TYR A 13 5.03 -0.25 0.45
N VAL A 14 3.86 0.39 0.36
CA VAL A 14 3.79 1.85 0.45
C VAL A 14 4.31 2.34 1.79
N LEU A 15 3.86 1.71 2.87
CA LEU A 15 4.28 2.12 4.20
C LEU A 15 5.77 1.90 4.40
N SER A 16 6.31 0.79 3.88
CA SER A 16 7.73 0.53 3.97
C SER A 16 8.53 1.53 3.15
N ALA A 17 8.03 1.90 1.98
CA ALA A 17 8.70 2.89 1.14
C ALA A 17 8.74 4.26 1.81
N ILE A 18 7.65 4.63 2.48
CA ILE A 18 7.61 5.87 3.24
C ILE A 18 8.67 5.84 4.34
N GLY A 19 8.89 4.65 4.91
CA GLY A 19 9.91 4.47 5.93
C GLY A 19 11.34 4.46 5.40
N GLY A 20 11.51 4.55 4.08
CA GLY A 20 12.84 4.65 3.49
C GLY A 20 13.38 3.37 2.87
N ASP A 21 12.54 2.37 2.65
CA ASP A 21 12.97 1.10 2.06
C ASP A 21 12.88 1.18 0.54
N PRO A 22 14.03 1.25 -0.17
CA PRO A 22 14.01 1.36 -1.63
C PRO A 22 13.48 0.11 -2.32
N ASP A 23 13.68 -1.06 -1.73
CA ASP A 23 13.17 -2.30 -2.31
C ASP A 23 11.65 -2.33 -2.26
N ALA A 24 11.07 -1.74 -1.24
CA ALA A 24 9.63 -1.69 -1.13
C ALA A 24 9.01 -0.87 -2.27
N ALA A 25 9.68 0.20 -2.67
CA ALA A 25 9.20 1.02 -3.78
C ALA A 25 9.17 0.22 -5.08
N ILE A 26 10.18 -0.60 -5.31
CA ILE A 26 10.23 -1.44 -6.51
C ILE A 26 9.12 -2.48 -6.47
N SER A 27 8.95 -3.14 -5.33
CA SER A 27 7.91 -4.16 -5.17
C SER A 27 6.53 -3.55 -5.30
N GLN A 28 6.36 -2.35 -4.78
CA GLN A 28 5.09 -1.63 -4.89
C GLN A 28 4.71 -1.43 -6.36
N ASP A 29 5.68 -1.04 -7.17
CA ASP A 29 5.44 -0.81 -8.58
C ASP A 29 4.97 -2.09 -9.28
N GLU A 30 5.58 -3.22 -8.95
CA GLU A 30 5.19 -4.49 -9.52
C GLU A 30 3.79 -4.92 -9.10
N VAL A 31 3.45 -4.68 -7.85
CA VAL A 31 2.12 -5.01 -7.35
C VAL A 31 1.07 -4.15 -8.04
N VAL A 32 1.37 -2.88 -8.22
CA VAL A 32 0.44 -1.96 -8.89
C VAL A 32 0.09 -2.45 -10.29
N LYS A 33 1.05 -3.02 -10.99
CA LYS A 33 0.80 -3.52 -12.34
C LYS A 33 -0.21 -4.66 -12.37
N LYS A 34 -0.38 -5.35 -11.24
CA LYS A 34 -1.32 -6.46 -11.14
C LYS A 34 -2.65 -6.05 -10.56
N MET A 35 -2.79 -4.81 -10.14
CA MET A 35 -4.01 -4.32 -9.50
C MET A 35 -4.89 -3.60 -10.50
N THR A 36 -6.20 -3.67 -10.27
CA THR A 36 -7.13 -2.86 -11.04
C THR A 36 -7.13 -1.44 -10.47
N GLN A 37 -7.64 -0.50 -11.27
CA GLN A 37 -7.73 0.88 -10.82
C GLN A 37 -8.56 0.99 -9.55
N ALA A 38 -9.67 0.26 -9.48
CA ALA A 38 -10.53 0.27 -8.31
C ALA A 38 -9.78 -0.21 -7.07
N GLN A 39 -8.96 -1.25 -7.22
CA GLN A 39 -8.18 -1.76 -6.12
C GLN A 39 -7.15 -0.75 -5.65
N ILE A 40 -6.51 -0.07 -6.59
CA ILE A 40 -5.51 0.94 -6.26
C ILE A 40 -6.15 2.08 -5.48
N GLU A 41 -7.29 2.55 -5.94
CA GLU A 41 -7.99 3.64 -5.25
C GLU A 41 -8.42 3.22 -3.86
N LYS A 42 -8.93 2.00 -3.73
CA LYS A 42 -9.34 1.51 -2.42
C LYS A 42 -8.15 1.40 -1.48
N ALA A 43 -7.02 0.94 -2.00
CA ALA A 43 -5.81 0.81 -1.20
C ALA A 43 -5.34 2.18 -0.71
N HIS A 44 -5.42 3.19 -1.55
CA HIS A 44 -5.05 4.55 -1.15
C HIS A 44 -5.93 5.07 -0.02
N GLU A 45 -7.23 4.79 -0.10
CA GLU A 45 -8.13 5.18 0.99
C GLU A 45 -7.74 4.51 2.30
N LEU A 46 -7.42 3.23 2.23
CA LEU A 46 -7.03 2.50 3.43
C LEU A 46 -5.70 3.01 4.00
N ILE A 47 -4.78 3.36 3.12
CA ILE A 47 -3.50 3.91 3.55
C ILE A 47 -3.69 5.25 4.24
N ASP A 48 -4.52 6.11 3.67
CA ASP A 48 -4.79 7.41 4.26
C ASP A 48 -5.41 7.25 5.65
N ASP A 49 -6.36 6.33 5.77
CA ASP A 49 -7.00 6.06 7.04
C ASP A 49 -5.99 5.57 8.07
N TYR A 50 -5.11 4.66 7.64
CA TYR A 50 -4.09 4.11 8.52
C TYR A 50 -3.11 5.19 8.98
N ARG A 51 -2.74 6.10 8.09
CA ARG A 51 -1.83 7.18 8.43
C ARG A 51 -2.43 8.13 9.45
N VAL A 52 -3.72 8.37 9.36
CA VAL A 52 -4.41 9.20 10.36
C VAL A 52 -4.29 8.54 11.73
N TRP A 53 -4.38 7.22 11.78
CA TRP A 53 -4.23 6.48 13.01
C TRP A 53 -2.81 6.57 13.56
N MET A 54 -1.81 6.46 12.68
CA MET A 54 -0.41 6.46 13.09
C MET A 54 0.08 7.84 13.49
N TYR A 55 -0.48 8.87 12.86
CA TYR A 55 -0.02 10.24 13.08
C TYR A 55 -1.19 11.11 13.50
N PRO A 56 -1.70 10.92 14.71
CA PRO A 56 -2.85 11.69 15.17
C PRO A 56 -2.55 13.17 15.34
N PHE A 57 -1.30 13.54 15.36
CA PHE A 57 -0.90 14.94 15.49
C PHE A 57 -0.54 15.52 14.14
N ARG A 58 -0.80 16.76 14.00
CA ARG A 58 -0.46 17.47 12.80
C ARG A 58 0.15 18.79 13.08
#